data_bde234635b851abff46b91fc6e908bf1
#
_entry.id   bde234635b851abff46b91fc6e908bf1
#
_cell.length_a   1.000
_cell.length_b   1.000
_cell.length_c   1.000
_cell.angle_alpha   90.00
_cell.angle_beta   90.00
_cell.angle_gamma   90.00
#
_symmetry.space_group_name_H-M   'P 1'
#
loop_
_entity.id
_entity.type
_entity.pdbx_description
1 polymer ?
#
loop_
_entity_poly.entity_id
_entity_poly.type
_entity_poly.pdbx_seq_one_letter_code
_entity_poly.pdbx_strand_id
1 'polypeptide(L)'
;MIWIALILSVGLGAGAAWIIPTDSKTFKYLLAFSGAFLFGTLLTHMIPEVFHDGAMTMGWWIMLGFGVQLMLDYLSEGLEHGHFHSHGKTIPWLAIVGLLLHAFIEGMPLNHNGAHGHDHSQGTFLWAIALHKLPIALLVTGALRKAQVPLQTIGFIVLLFALATPLGATLSNATTIAQYAPQMLAVAIGLLLHVSTTILFESSQNHQFNLIKLIFVIAGMALAAWMSTSLNL
;
A
#
# COMPACT_ATOMS: atom_id res chain seq x y z
N MET A 1 -12.42 5.36 13.88
CA MET A 1 -11.07 6.00 13.83
C MET A 1 -10.24 5.50 12.63
N ILE A 2 -10.33 4.24 12.24
CA ILE A 2 -9.59 3.60 11.13
C ILE A 2 -9.74 4.39 9.80
N TRP A 3 -10.96 4.71 9.41
CA TRP A 3 -11.25 5.42 8.15
C TRP A 3 -10.64 6.81 8.08
N ILE A 4 -10.60 7.51 9.20
CA ILE A 4 -10.04 8.87 9.29
C ILE A 4 -8.54 8.84 9.00
N ALA A 5 -7.80 7.87 9.54
CA ALA A 5 -6.36 7.74 9.30
C ALA A 5 -6.03 7.49 7.81
N LEU A 6 -6.81 6.62 7.15
CA LEU A 6 -6.63 6.32 5.73
C LEU A 6 -6.95 7.52 4.83
N ILE A 7 -8.07 8.20 5.09
CA ILE A 7 -8.48 9.38 4.32
C ILE A 7 -7.48 10.53 4.54
N LEU A 8 -7.05 10.75 5.79
CA LEU A 8 -6.05 11.77 6.11
C LEU A 8 -4.70 11.49 5.44
N SER A 9 -4.25 10.22 5.42
CA SER A 9 -3.01 9.83 4.75
C SER A 9 -3.05 10.17 3.26
N VAL A 10 -4.13 9.82 2.57
CA VAL A 10 -4.33 10.17 1.16
C VAL A 10 -4.41 11.68 0.96
N GLY A 11 -5.16 12.39 1.82
CA GLY A 11 -5.29 13.85 1.75
C GLY A 11 -3.96 14.57 1.97
N LEU A 12 -3.17 14.13 2.96
CA LEU A 12 -1.83 14.67 3.24
C LEU A 12 -0.87 14.39 2.08
N GLY A 13 -0.88 13.17 1.53
CA GLY A 13 -0.06 12.81 0.37
C GLY A 13 -0.41 13.66 -0.85
N ALA A 14 -1.70 13.77 -1.16
CA ALA A 14 -2.18 14.62 -2.26
C ALA A 14 -1.81 16.09 -2.04
N GLY A 15 -1.97 16.62 -0.83
CA GLY A 15 -1.56 17.98 -0.47
C GLY A 15 -0.05 18.20 -0.60
N ALA A 16 0.75 17.23 -0.17
CA ALA A 16 2.21 17.28 -0.26
C ALA A 16 2.73 17.37 -1.72
N ALA A 17 1.94 16.92 -2.70
CA ALA A 17 2.30 17.01 -4.11
C ALA A 17 2.44 18.45 -4.64
N TRP A 18 1.95 19.45 -3.91
CA TRP A 18 2.19 20.87 -4.23
C TRP A 18 3.56 21.37 -3.76
N ILE A 19 4.17 20.67 -2.81
CA ILE A 19 5.44 21.08 -2.13
C ILE A 19 6.59 20.15 -2.55
N ILE A 20 6.31 18.85 -2.65
CA ILE A 20 7.34 17.83 -2.91
C ILE A 20 7.20 17.33 -4.36
N PRO A 21 8.18 17.64 -5.23
CA PRO A 21 8.21 17.09 -6.58
C PRO A 21 8.41 15.56 -6.58
N THR A 22 7.72 14.85 -7.48
CA THR A 22 7.78 13.39 -7.58
C THR A 22 9.14 12.83 -8.03
N ASP A 23 10.01 13.65 -8.61
CA ASP A 23 11.39 13.33 -9.00
C ASP A 23 12.43 13.69 -7.92
N SER A 24 11.99 14.30 -6.81
CA SER A 24 12.86 14.74 -5.72
C SER A 24 13.46 13.58 -4.91
N LYS A 25 14.63 13.81 -4.32
CA LYS A 25 15.25 12.87 -3.37
C LYS A 25 14.33 12.63 -2.16
N THR A 26 13.65 13.68 -1.69
CA THR A 26 12.70 13.59 -0.56
C THR A 26 11.59 12.60 -0.84
N PHE A 27 10.98 12.66 -2.04
CA PHE A 27 9.96 11.68 -2.45
C PHE A 27 10.51 10.25 -2.45
N LYS A 28 11.71 10.04 -3.05
CA LYS A 28 12.35 8.73 -3.11
C LYS A 28 12.66 8.15 -1.72
N TYR A 29 13.06 8.98 -0.76
CA TYR A 29 13.31 8.55 0.62
C TYR A 29 12.01 8.23 1.35
N LEU A 30 10.96 9.03 1.15
CA LEU A 30 9.64 8.77 1.72
C LEU A 30 9.07 7.45 1.20
N LEU A 31 9.17 7.21 -0.11
CA LEU A 31 8.73 5.97 -0.75
C LEU A 31 9.53 4.77 -0.21
N ALA A 32 10.85 4.86 -0.13
CA ALA A 32 11.71 3.80 0.40
C ALA A 32 11.40 3.48 1.87
N PHE A 33 11.19 4.50 2.71
CA PHE A 33 10.80 4.33 4.11
C PHE A 33 9.46 3.62 4.24
N SER A 34 8.44 4.10 3.51
CA SER A 34 7.10 3.50 3.59
C SER A 34 7.05 2.07 3.06
N GLY A 35 7.77 1.77 1.96
CA GLY A 35 7.89 0.42 1.43
C GLY A 35 8.62 -0.52 2.40
N ALA A 36 9.69 -0.04 3.05
CA ALA A 36 10.43 -0.80 4.07
C ALA A 36 9.60 -1.06 5.34
N PHE A 37 8.83 -0.06 5.78
CA PHE A 37 7.92 -0.22 6.91
C PHE A 37 6.83 -1.25 6.59
N LEU A 38 6.23 -1.16 5.40
CA LEU A 38 5.24 -2.13 4.93
C LEU A 38 5.82 -3.54 4.88
N PHE A 39 7.00 -3.71 4.24
CA PHE A 39 7.71 -4.98 4.16
C PHE A 39 8.00 -5.57 5.55
N GLY A 40 8.51 -4.74 6.47
CA GLY A 40 8.76 -5.15 7.86
C GLY A 40 7.48 -5.63 8.55
N THR A 41 6.37 -4.90 8.43
CA THR A 41 5.08 -5.28 9.00
C THR A 41 4.56 -6.60 8.43
N LEU A 42 4.70 -6.82 7.12
CA LEU A 42 4.30 -8.08 6.50
C LEU A 42 5.07 -9.26 7.09
N LEU A 43 6.40 -9.13 7.22
CA LEU A 43 7.26 -10.22 7.70
C LEU A 43 7.12 -10.47 9.20
N THR A 44 7.02 -9.43 10.01
CA THR A 44 7.05 -9.58 11.49
C THR A 44 5.67 -9.79 12.09
N HIS A 45 4.60 -9.53 11.34
CA HIS A 45 3.26 -9.54 11.89
C HIS A 45 2.25 -10.31 11.02
N MET A 46 2.05 -9.90 9.77
CA MET A 46 0.97 -10.43 8.92
C MET A 46 1.22 -11.88 8.46
N ILE A 47 2.44 -12.21 8.04
CA ILE A 47 2.79 -13.58 7.62
C ILE A 47 2.72 -14.56 8.82
N PRO A 48 3.30 -14.27 9.99
CA PRO A 48 3.09 -15.11 11.17
C PRO A 48 1.61 -15.32 11.53
N GLU A 49 0.80 -14.25 11.45
CA GLU A 49 -0.64 -14.31 11.76
C GLU A 49 -1.38 -15.27 10.82
N VAL A 50 -1.18 -15.15 9.51
CA VAL A 50 -1.90 -15.97 8.52
C VAL A 50 -1.53 -17.45 8.60
N PHE A 51 -0.36 -17.79 9.13
CA PHE A 51 0.08 -19.17 9.33
C PHE A 51 -0.12 -19.71 10.75
N HIS A 52 -0.64 -18.88 11.68
CA HIS A 52 -0.79 -19.27 13.09
C HIS A 52 -1.64 -20.55 13.25
N ASP A 53 -2.68 -20.72 12.46
CA ASP A 53 -3.57 -21.89 12.52
C ASP A 53 -3.05 -23.09 11.70
N GLY A 54 -1.79 -23.08 11.27
CA GLY A 54 -1.12 -24.19 10.60
C GLY A 54 -1.62 -24.48 9.17
N ALA A 55 -2.38 -23.60 8.57
CA ALA A 55 -2.95 -23.80 7.25
C ALA A 55 -1.88 -23.58 6.14
N MET A 56 -1.12 -24.63 5.81
CA MET A 56 -0.13 -24.61 4.71
C MET A 56 -0.71 -24.10 3.38
N THR A 57 -2.03 -24.22 3.18
CA THR A 57 -2.74 -23.73 1.99
C THR A 57 -2.74 -22.20 1.86
N MET A 58 -2.46 -21.45 2.92
CA MET A 58 -2.39 -20.00 2.86
C MET A 58 -1.27 -19.50 1.95
N GLY A 59 -0.18 -20.28 1.79
CA GLY A 59 0.87 -19.96 0.82
C GLY A 59 0.37 -19.82 -0.62
N TRP A 60 -0.62 -20.62 -1.04
CA TRP A 60 -1.23 -20.51 -2.38
C TRP A 60 -2.00 -19.20 -2.56
N TRP A 61 -2.69 -18.75 -1.52
CA TRP A 61 -3.42 -17.47 -1.54
C TRP A 61 -2.46 -16.27 -1.54
N ILE A 62 -1.33 -16.34 -0.82
CA ILE A 62 -0.26 -15.33 -0.90
C ILE A 62 0.30 -15.29 -2.33
N MET A 63 0.60 -16.45 -2.92
CA MET A 63 1.10 -16.52 -4.29
C MET A 63 0.09 -15.99 -5.31
N LEU A 64 -1.21 -16.28 -5.12
CA LEU A 64 -2.28 -15.71 -5.94
C LEU A 64 -2.30 -14.18 -5.84
N GLY A 65 -2.23 -13.63 -4.62
CA GLY A 65 -2.20 -12.18 -4.39
C GLY A 65 -1.00 -11.51 -5.05
N PHE A 66 0.18 -12.14 -4.97
CA PHE A 66 1.39 -11.69 -5.67
C PHE A 66 1.18 -11.68 -7.20
N GLY A 67 0.58 -12.74 -7.76
CA GLY A 67 0.27 -12.84 -9.19
C GLY A 67 -0.77 -11.81 -9.64
N VAL A 68 -1.80 -11.56 -8.82
CA VAL A 68 -2.80 -10.50 -9.08
C VAL A 68 -2.10 -9.14 -9.13
N GLN A 69 -1.19 -8.86 -8.19
CA GLN A 69 -0.47 -7.59 -8.19
C GLN A 69 0.46 -7.44 -9.41
N LEU A 70 1.13 -8.51 -9.83
CA LEU A 70 1.90 -8.48 -11.08
C LEU A 70 1.03 -8.10 -12.29
N MET A 71 -0.21 -8.61 -12.33
CA MET A 71 -1.14 -8.27 -13.39
C MET A 71 -1.61 -6.81 -13.28
N LEU A 72 -1.92 -6.33 -12.07
CA LEU A 72 -2.30 -4.93 -11.83
C LEU A 72 -1.15 -3.98 -12.18
N ASP A 73 0.08 -4.35 -11.86
CA ASP A 73 1.29 -3.59 -12.15
C ASP A 73 1.54 -3.48 -13.67
N TYR A 74 1.35 -4.58 -14.39
CA TYR A 74 1.36 -4.57 -15.85
C TYR A 74 0.30 -3.63 -16.44
N LEU A 75 -0.91 -3.60 -15.86
CA LEU A 75 -1.99 -2.71 -16.28
C LEU A 75 -1.74 -1.25 -15.89
N SER A 76 -1.08 -1.01 -14.76
CA SER A 76 -0.80 0.33 -14.21
C SER A 76 0.52 0.94 -14.71
N GLU A 77 1.28 0.22 -15.57
CA GLU A 77 2.59 0.65 -16.06
C GLU A 77 3.56 1.05 -14.94
N GLY A 78 3.50 0.37 -13.79
CA GLY A 78 4.38 0.61 -12.64
C GLY A 78 4.09 1.87 -11.83
N LEU A 79 2.87 2.40 -11.90
CA LEU A 79 2.48 3.63 -11.20
C LEU A 79 2.70 3.53 -9.68
N GLU A 80 2.49 2.36 -9.10
CA GLU A 80 2.62 2.13 -7.65
C GLU A 80 4.08 2.13 -7.16
N HIS A 81 5.03 1.95 -8.06
CA HIS A 81 6.47 1.91 -7.76
C HIS A 81 7.20 3.23 -8.01
N GLY A 82 6.46 4.28 -8.36
CA GLY A 82 7.04 5.60 -8.56
C GLY A 82 7.38 5.93 -10.02
N HIS A 83 7.02 5.07 -10.97
CA HIS A 83 7.16 5.33 -12.39
C HIS A 83 5.83 5.81 -12.99
N PHE A 84 5.82 7.02 -13.50
CA PHE A 84 4.68 7.54 -14.23
C PHE A 84 5.12 7.95 -15.63
N HIS A 85 4.77 7.14 -16.60
CA HIS A 85 4.99 7.43 -18.01
C HIS A 85 3.74 8.09 -18.61
N SER A 86 3.62 9.42 -18.51
CA SER A 86 2.57 10.11 -19.22
C SER A 86 2.96 10.29 -20.69
N HIS A 87 2.34 9.56 -21.58
CA HIS A 87 2.37 9.85 -23.01
C HIS A 87 1.42 11.00 -23.34
N GLY A 88 1.84 12.25 -23.05
CA GLY A 88 1.06 13.44 -23.36
C GLY A 88 0.03 13.84 -22.28
N LYS A 89 -1.03 14.57 -22.69
CA LYS A 89 -2.09 15.11 -21.81
C LYS A 89 -3.22 14.11 -21.50
N THR A 90 -3.03 12.82 -21.75
CA THR A 90 -4.06 11.81 -21.55
C THR A 90 -4.01 11.24 -20.13
N ILE A 91 -5.18 11.05 -19.53
CA ILE A 91 -5.31 10.39 -18.23
C ILE A 91 -5.12 8.88 -18.45
N PRO A 92 -4.19 8.22 -17.75
CA PRO A 92 -3.98 6.78 -17.86
C PRO A 92 -5.05 6.02 -17.06
N TRP A 93 -6.27 5.96 -17.58
CA TRP A 93 -7.41 5.35 -16.88
C TRP A 93 -7.15 3.92 -16.45
N LEU A 94 -6.42 3.14 -17.25
CA LEU A 94 -6.11 1.75 -16.92
C LEU A 94 -5.22 1.67 -15.67
N ALA A 95 -4.23 2.56 -15.57
CA ALA A 95 -3.36 2.66 -14.39
C ALA A 95 -4.16 3.10 -13.15
N ILE A 96 -5.09 4.05 -13.30
CA ILE A 96 -5.95 4.48 -12.18
C ILE A 96 -6.85 3.33 -11.72
N VAL A 97 -7.45 2.58 -12.65
CA VAL A 97 -8.29 1.42 -12.30
C VAL A 97 -7.46 0.36 -11.57
N GLY A 98 -6.25 0.05 -12.04
CA GLY A 98 -5.32 -0.87 -11.37
C GLY A 98 -5.04 -0.42 -9.92
N LEU A 99 -4.69 0.85 -9.74
CA LEU A 99 -4.45 1.44 -8.43
C LEU A 99 -5.69 1.38 -7.50
N LEU A 100 -6.89 1.64 -8.04
CA LEU A 100 -8.13 1.56 -7.26
C LEU A 100 -8.45 0.12 -6.85
N LEU A 101 -8.23 -0.86 -7.72
CA LEU A 101 -8.38 -2.28 -7.41
C LEU A 101 -7.37 -2.75 -6.37
N HIS A 102 -6.11 -2.34 -6.50
CA HIS A 102 -5.10 -2.56 -5.48
C HIS A 102 -5.55 -2.02 -4.12
N ALA A 103 -5.92 -0.74 -4.06
CA ALA A 103 -6.38 -0.09 -2.84
C ALA A 103 -7.64 -0.74 -2.24
N PHE A 104 -8.51 -1.28 -3.07
CA PHE A 104 -9.71 -2.00 -2.64
C PHE A 104 -9.35 -3.35 -1.99
N ILE A 105 -8.49 -4.15 -2.65
CA ILE A 105 -8.09 -5.48 -2.17
C ILE A 105 -7.29 -5.36 -0.86
N GLU A 106 -6.37 -4.41 -0.74
CA GLU A 106 -5.60 -4.21 0.51
C GLU A 106 -6.51 -3.81 1.69
N GLY A 107 -7.68 -3.22 1.41
CA GLY A 107 -8.65 -2.84 2.43
C GLY A 107 -9.43 -4.03 3.01
N MET A 108 -9.58 -5.10 2.26
CA MET A 108 -10.44 -6.22 2.65
C MET A 108 -10.11 -6.83 4.02
N PRO A 109 -8.85 -6.98 4.45
CA PRO A 109 -8.51 -7.54 5.76
C PRO A 109 -8.76 -6.59 6.94
N LEU A 110 -8.92 -5.27 6.70
CA LEU A 110 -8.89 -4.24 7.76
C LEU A 110 -10.08 -4.25 8.73
N ASN A 111 -11.16 -4.93 8.44
CA ASN A 111 -12.38 -4.81 9.25
C ASN A 111 -12.97 -6.16 9.67
N HIS A 112 -12.12 -7.17 9.76
CA HIS A 112 -12.58 -8.47 10.24
C HIS A 112 -12.64 -8.44 11.78
N ASN A 113 -13.88 -8.31 12.30
CA ASN A 113 -14.20 -8.67 13.69
C ASN A 113 -14.13 -10.21 13.84
N GLY A 114 -13.07 -10.80 13.27
CA GLY A 114 -12.90 -12.23 13.21
C GLY A 114 -12.48 -12.81 14.56
N ALA A 115 -12.89 -14.02 14.78
CA ALA A 115 -12.88 -14.90 15.94
C ALA A 115 -11.54 -15.05 16.73
N HIS A 116 -10.50 -14.31 16.42
CA HIS A 116 -9.22 -14.32 17.11
C HIS A 116 -8.92 -12.90 17.61
N GLY A 117 -9.35 -12.63 18.83
CA GLY A 117 -9.41 -11.37 19.57
C GLY A 117 -8.11 -10.59 19.78
N HIS A 118 -7.36 -10.28 18.74
CA HIS A 118 -6.18 -9.43 18.82
C HIS A 118 -6.43 -8.09 18.11
N ASP A 119 -7.06 -7.14 18.82
CA ASP A 119 -7.24 -5.74 18.39
C ASP A 119 -5.90 -5.06 17.99
N HIS A 120 -4.79 -5.59 18.45
CA HIS A 120 -3.46 -5.01 18.22
C HIS A 120 -2.90 -5.27 16.82
N SER A 121 -3.24 -6.42 16.20
CA SER A 121 -2.76 -6.78 14.85
C SER A 121 -3.31 -5.85 13.78
N GLN A 122 -4.57 -5.49 13.89
CA GLN A 122 -5.24 -4.58 12.97
C GLN A 122 -4.66 -3.16 13.01
N GLY A 123 -4.21 -2.70 14.18
CA GLY A 123 -3.61 -1.38 14.36
C GLY A 123 -2.31 -1.23 13.57
N THR A 124 -1.39 -2.19 13.67
CA THR A 124 -0.10 -2.15 12.96
C THR A 124 -0.28 -2.23 11.46
N PHE A 125 -1.17 -3.09 10.99
CA PHE A 125 -1.49 -3.23 9.57
C PHE A 125 -2.14 -1.95 9.01
N LEU A 126 -3.06 -1.34 9.75
CA LEU A 126 -3.65 -0.06 9.38
C LEU A 126 -2.60 1.04 9.17
N TRP A 127 -1.65 1.16 10.11
CA TRP A 127 -0.57 2.14 9.99
C TRP A 127 0.35 1.85 8.82
N ALA A 128 0.61 0.56 8.52
CA ALA A 128 1.40 0.17 7.36
C ALA A 128 0.73 0.62 6.05
N ILE A 129 -0.56 0.37 5.90
CA ILE A 129 -1.34 0.83 4.74
C ILE A 129 -1.39 2.37 4.70
N ALA A 130 -1.69 3.03 5.81
CA ALA A 130 -1.80 4.49 5.85
C ALA A 130 -0.48 5.18 5.44
N LEU A 131 0.66 4.72 5.98
CA LEU A 131 1.98 5.25 5.63
C LEU A 131 2.35 4.95 4.17
N HIS A 132 1.96 3.80 3.64
CA HIS A 132 2.20 3.44 2.25
C HIS A 132 1.34 4.28 1.27
N LYS A 133 0.10 4.57 1.61
CA LYS A 133 -0.81 5.40 0.79
C LYS A 133 -0.34 6.83 0.61
N LEU A 134 0.36 7.39 1.58
CA LEU A 134 0.81 8.78 1.54
C LEU A 134 1.72 9.06 0.32
N PRO A 135 2.84 8.34 0.09
CA PRO A 135 3.67 8.57 -1.10
C PRO A 135 2.97 8.21 -2.40
N ILE A 136 2.05 7.24 -2.42
CA ILE A 136 1.27 6.91 -3.63
C ILE A 136 0.32 8.06 -3.99
N ALA A 137 -0.41 8.60 -3.02
CA ALA A 137 -1.29 9.75 -3.24
C ALA A 137 -0.51 10.99 -3.72
N LEU A 138 0.69 11.23 -3.18
CA LEU A 138 1.60 12.26 -3.64
C LEU A 138 2.01 12.02 -5.10
N LEU A 139 2.42 10.79 -5.43
CA LEU A 139 2.83 10.40 -6.78
C LEU A 139 1.70 10.62 -7.79
N VAL A 140 0.53 10.04 -7.53
CA VAL A 140 -0.63 10.14 -8.43
C VAL A 140 -1.03 11.60 -8.65
N THR A 141 -1.16 12.36 -7.57
CA THR A 141 -1.52 13.79 -7.64
C THR A 141 -0.47 14.58 -8.40
N GLY A 142 0.82 14.38 -8.10
CA GLY A 142 1.92 15.07 -8.77
C GLY A 142 2.01 14.72 -10.26
N ALA A 143 1.80 13.45 -10.61
CA ALA A 143 1.79 12.98 -11.98
C ALA A 143 0.64 13.56 -12.81
N LEU A 144 -0.60 13.54 -12.26
CA LEU A 144 -1.77 14.13 -12.92
C LEU A 144 -1.64 15.65 -13.08
N ARG A 145 -1.01 16.32 -12.11
CA ARG A 145 -0.69 17.76 -12.23
C ARG A 145 0.33 18.03 -13.33
N LYS A 146 1.40 17.23 -13.43
CA LYS A 146 2.39 17.35 -14.55
C LYS A 146 1.72 17.12 -15.90
N ALA A 147 0.75 16.22 -15.97
CA ALA A 147 -0.08 15.98 -17.18
C ALA A 147 -1.13 17.08 -17.44
N GLN A 148 -1.17 18.14 -16.60
CA GLN A 148 -2.13 19.25 -16.72
C GLN A 148 -3.60 18.82 -16.65
N VAL A 149 -3.91 17.76 -15.93
CA VAL A 149 -5.29 17.31 -15.69
C VAL A 149 -6.01 18.36 -14.84
N PRO A 150 -7.30 18.67 -15.14
CA PRO A 150 -8.09 19.63 -14.35
C PRO A 150 -8.14 19.25 -12.87
N LEU A 151 -8.05 20.24 -11.99
CA LEU A 151 -8.01 20.03 -10.53
C LEU A 151 -9.24 19.27 -10.02
N GLN A 152 -10.41 19.50 -10.60
CA GLN A 152 -11.64 18.78 -10.27
C GLN A 152 -11.51 17.27 -10.54
N THR A 153 -10.92 16.90 -11.67
CA THR A 153 -10.66 15.49 -12.04
C THR A 153 -9.62 14.87 -11.12
N ILE A 154 -8.55 15.59 -10.78
CA ILE A 154 -7.56 15.15 -9.80
C ILE A 154 -8.24 14.89 -8.46
N GLY A 155 -9.03 15.85 -7.97
CA GLY A 155 -9.78 15.72 -6.72
C GLY A 155 -10.72 14.51 -6.71
N PHE A 156 -11.41 14.25 -7.82
CA PHE A 156 -12.27 13.08 -7.98
C PHE A 156 -11.49 11.76 -7.92
N ILE A 157 -10.35 11.65 -8.62
CA ILE A 157 -9.49 10.46 -8.61
C ILE A 157 -8.91 10.22 -7.21
N VAL A 158 -8.42 11.27 -6.53
CA VAL A 158 -7.90 11.20 -5.16
C VAL A 158 -9.00 10.76 -4.18
N LEU A 159 -10.22 11.27 -4.35
CA LEU A 159 -11.37 10.85 -3.54
C LEU A 159 -11.70 9.37 -3.76
N LEU A 160 -11.73 8.90 -4.99
CA LEU A 160 -11.94 7.47 -5.28
C LEU A 160 -10.85 6.61 -4.65
N PHE A 161 -9.58 7.04 -4.73
CA PHE A 161 -8.46 6.33 -4.09
C PHE A 161 -8.57 6.32 -2.57
N ALA A 162 -9.00 7.43 -1.96
CA ALA A 162 -9.22 7.51 -0.51
C ALA A 162 -10.36 6.58 -0.04
N LEU A 163 -11.40 6.40 -0.87
CA LEU A 163 -12.57 5.59 -0.54
C LEU A 163 -12.40 4.10 -0.89
N ALA A 164 -11.51 3.74 -1.81
CA ALA A 164 -11.34 2.37 -2.29
C ALA A 164 -11.04 1.38 -1.14
N THR A 165 -10.09 1.71 -0.24
CA THR A 165 -9.74 0.87 0.91
C THR A 165 -10.87 0.75 1.94
N PRO A 166 -11.53 1.84 2.38
CA PRO A 166 -12.76 1.75 3.18
C PRO A 166 -13.86 0.88 2.54
N LEU A 167 -14.06 1.00 1.23
CA LEU A 167 -15.05 0.19 0.52
C LEU A 167 -14.69 -1.30 0.53
N GLY A 168 -13.41 -1.65 0.30
CA GLY A 168 -12.93 -3.03 0.40
C GLY A 168 -13.19 -3.63 1.77
N ALA A 169 -12.85 -2.88 2.83
CA ALA A 169 -13.05 -3.30 4.21
C ALA A 169 -14.55 -3.42 4.58
N THR A 170 -15.41 -2.53 4.12
CA THR A 170 -16.85 -2.64 4.41
C THR A 170 -17.50 -3.81 3.68
N LEU A 171 -17.11 -4.06 2.43
CA LEU A 171 -17.65 -5.17 1.66
C LEU A 171 -17.22 -6.53 2.24
N SER A 172 -16.00 -6.64 2.74
CA SER A 172 -15.48 -7.88 3.32
C SER A 172 -16.24 -8.33 4.57
N ASN A 173 -16.93 -7.41 5.26
CA ASN A 173 -17.80 -7.73 6.42
C ASN A 173 -19.15 -8.33 6.06
N ALA A 174 -19.53 -8.36 4.78
CA ALA A 174 -20.75 -9.07 4.40
C ALA A 174 -20.65 -10.54 4.84
N THR A 175 -21.71 -11.05 5.47
CA THR A 175 -21.73 -12.37 6.13
C THR A 175 -21.26 -13.52 5.24
N THR A 176 -21.51 -13.43 3.94
CA THR A 176 -21.11 -14.42 2.93
C THR A 176 -19.62 -14.34 2.56
N ILE A 177 -18.98 -13.20 2.75
CA ILE A 177 -17.58 -12.95 2.39
C ILE A 177 -16.68 -13.10 3.62
N ALA A 178 -17.16 -12.73 4.80
CA ALA A 178 -16.41 -12.76 6.06
C ALA A 178 -15.82 -14.14 6.39
N GLN A 179 -16.44 -15.22 5.96
CA GLN A 179 -15.91 -16.59 6.13
C GLN A 179 -14.58 -16.84 5.42
N TYR A 180 -14.21 -16.00 4.44
CA TYR A 180 -12.94 -16.07 3.69
C TYR A 180 -11.90 -15.07 4.19
N ALA A 181 -12.05 -14.55 5.41
CA ALA A 181 -11.14 -13.57 5.99
C ALA A 181 -9.66 -13.98 5.94
N PRO A 182 -9.28 -15.22 6.33
CA PRO A 182 -7.87 -15.62 6.26
C PRO A 182 -7.33 -15.65 4.82
N GLN A 183 -8.16 -16.06 3.85
CA GLN A 183 -7.78 -16.08 2.44
C GLN A 183 -7.60 -14.65 1.89
N MET A 184 -8.49 -13.72 2.27
CA MET A 184 -8.39 -12.32 1.87
C MET A 184 -7.14 -11.66 2.48
N LEU A 185 -6.82 -11.97 3.75
CA LEU A 185 -5.58 -11.52 4.36
C LEU A 185 -4.36 -12.07 3.61
N ALA A 186 -4.36 -13.36 3.28
CA ALA A 186 -3.27 -13.99 2.53
C ALA A 186 -3.09 -13.37 1.13
N VAL A 187 -4.17 -13.10 0.41
CA VAL A 187 -4.13 -12.40 -0.90
C VAL A 187 -3.58 -10.98 -0.73
N ALA A 188 -4.03 -10.23 0.26
CA ALA A 188 -3.53 -8.89 0.52
C ALA A 188 -2.03 -8.89 0.88
N ILE A 189 -1.57 -9.87 1.68
CA ILE A 189 -0.14 -10.06 1.97
C ILE A 189 0.66 -10.26 0.69
N GLY A 190 0.21 -11.13 -0.21
CA GLY A 190 0.91 -11.39 -1.47
C GLY A 190 1.00 -10.14 -2.35
N LEU A 191 -0.09 -9.41 -2.48
CA LEU A 191 -0.18 -8.16 -3.21
C LEU A 191 0.78 -7.09 -2.64
N LEU A 192 0.73 -6.85 -1.34
CA LEU A 192 1.59 -5.87 -0.67
C LEU A 192 3.06 -6.30 -0.61
N LEU A 193 3.35 -7.61 -0.59
CA LEU A 193 4.71 -8.14 -0.66
C LEU A 193 5.36 -7.79 -2.00
N HIS A 194 4.62 -7.93 -3.12
CA HIS A 194 5.10 -7.52 -4.43
C HIS A 194 5.45 -6.03 -4.44
N VAL A 195 4.51 -5.17 -4.04
CA VAL A 195 4.70 -3.72 -4.05
C VAL A 195 5.88 -3.30 -3.16
N SER A 196 5.96 -3.82 -1.94
CA SER A 196 7.02 -3.44 -1.01
C SER A 196 8.40 -3.89 -1.49
N THR A 197 8.53 -5.09 -2.06
CA THR A 197 9.79 -5.57 -2.61
C THR A 197 10.20 -4.78 -3.85
N THR A 198 9.28 -4.47 -4.74
CA THR A 198 9.56 -3.66 -5.93
C THR A 198 10.05 -2.26 -5.54
N ILE A 199 9.39 -1.59 -4.59
CA ILE A 199 9.85 -0.29 -4.07
C ILE A 199 11.28 -0.37 -3.52
N LEU A 200 11.61 -1.43 -2.77
CA LEU A 200 12.93 -1.59 -2.18
C LEU A 200 14.01 -1.83 -3.23
N PHE A 201 13.73 -2.65 -4.25
CA PHE A 201 14.71 -3.08 -5.24
C PHE A 201 14.84 -2.13 -6.43
N GLU A 202 13.75 -1.63 -7.01
CA GLU A 202 13.80 -0.71 -8.15
C GLU A 202 14.45 0.63 -7.83
N SER A 203 14.31 1.08 -6.61
CA SER A 203 14.95 2.31 -6.19
C SER A 203 16.50 2.23 -6.19
N SER A 204 17.09 1.10 -6.62
CA SER A 204 18.54 0.83 -6.67
C SER A 204 19.13 0.88 -8.08
N GLN A 205 18.41 1.32 -9.10
CA GLN A 205 18.77 1.21 -10.53
C GLN A 205 20.12 1.84 -10.97
N ASN A 206 20.80 2.61 -10.14
CA ASN A 206 22.10 3.21 -10.49
C ASN A 206 23.31 2.61 -9.75
N HIS A 207 23.23 1.40 -9.21
CA HIS A 207 24.34 0.71 -8.49
C HIS A 207 25.05 1.53 -7.38
N GLN A 208 24.67 2.78 -7.14
CA GLN A 208 25.12 3.57 -6.02
C GLN A 208 24.15 3.39 -4.86
N PHE A 209 24.49 2.48 -3.97
CA PHE A 209 23.82 2.38 -2.67
C PHE A 209 23.95 3.73 -1.97
N ASN A 210 22.92 4.55 -2.05
CA ASN A 210 22.91 5.82 -1.33
C ASN A 210 22.71 5.50 0.16
N LEU A 211 23.75 5.73 0.97
CA LEU A 211 23.74 5.47 2.42
C LEU A 211 22.49 6.09 3.09
N ILE A 212 22.09 7.29 2.65
CA ILE A 212 20.91 7.97 3.18
C ILE A 212 19.64 7.13 2.93
N LYS A 213 19.48 6.58 1.73
CA LYS A 213 18.36 5.70 1.42
C LYS A 213 18.36 4.44 2.28
N LEU A 214 19.55 3.82 2.46
CA LEU A 214 19.71 2.66 3.34
C LEU A 214 19.27 2.97 4.77
N ILE A 215 19.60 4.16 5.28
CA ILE A 215 19.15 4.61 6.62
C ILE A 215 17.61 4.67 6.67
N PHE A 216 16.94 5.23 5.64
CA PHE A 216 15.48 5.28 5.60
C PHE A 216 14.84 3.88 5.52
N VAL A 217 15.45 2.95 4.78
CA VAL A 217 15.00 1.55 4.72
C VAL A 217 15.14 0.88 6.08
N ILE A 218 16.30 0.99 6.72
CA ILE A 218 16.55 0.41 8.05
C ILE A 218 15.60 1.04 9.08
N ALA A 219 15.38 2.35 9.04
CA ALA A 219 14.47 3.03 9.94
C ALA A 219 13.01 2.55 9.77
N GLY A 220 12.56 2.33 8.53
CA GLY A 220 11.23 1.76 8.25
C GLY A 220 11.07 0.36 8.82
N MET A 221 12.03 -0.53 8.57
CA MET A 221 12.03 -1.90 9.10
C MET A 221 12.10 -1.91 10.63
N ALA A 222 12.95 -1.08 11.22
CA ALA A 222 13.10 -0.98 12.68
C ALA A 222 11.80 -0.49 13.34
N LEU A 223 11.12 0.48 12.73
CA LEU A 223 9.83 0.96 13.21
C LEU A 223 8.78 -0.14 13.16
N ALA A 224 8.72 -0.92 12.07
CA ALA A 224 7.79 -2.05 11.94
C ALA A 224 8.05 -3.11 13.02
N ALA A 225 9.31 -3.49 13.24
CA ALA A 225 9.68 -4.44 14.26
C ALA A 225 9.37 -3.92 15.68
N TRP A 226 9.63 -2.65 15.95
CA TRP A 226 9.29 -2.02 17.22
C TRP A 226 7.79 -2.00 17.48
N MET A 227 6.98 -1.63 16.48
CA MET A 227 5.51 -1.64 16.62
C MET A 227 4.98 -3.07 16.84
N SER A 228 5.53 -4.06 16.12
CA SER A 228 5.15 -5.47 16.31
C SER A 228 5.43 -5.97 17.73
N THR A 229 6.53 -5.55 18.35
CA THR A 229 6.87 -5.97 19.74
C THR A 229 6.12 -5.18 20.79
N SER A 230 5.91 -3.87 20.58
CA SER A 230 5.29 -2.99 21.58
C SER A 230 3.76 -3.15 21.67
N LEU A 231 3.12 -3.61 20.61
CA LEU A 231 1.67 -3.83 20.58
C LEU A 231 1.29 -5.27 20.98
N ASN A 232 2.27 -6.17 21.12
CA ASN A 232 2.07 -7.55 21.63
C ASN A 232 2.29 -7.67 23.15
N LEU A 233 2.53 -6.54 23.85
CA LEU A 233 2.60 -6.45 25.32
C LEU A 233 1.29 -5.90 25.88
#